data_ff44817b1430c1c99cfec15c36636d20
#
_entry.id   ff44817b1430c1c99cfec15c36636d20
#
_cell.length_a   1.000
_cell.length_b   1.000
_cell.length_c   1.000
_cell.angle_alpha   90.00
_cell.angle_beta   90.00
_cell.angle_gamma   90.00
#
_symmetry.space_group_name_H-M   'P 1'
#
loop_
_entity.id
_entity.type
_entity.pdbx_description
1 polymer ?
#
loop_
_entity_poly.entity_id
_entity_poly.type
_entity_poly.pdbx_seq_one_letter_code
_entity_poly.pdbx_strand_id
1 'polypeptide(L)'
;MTATDKGRSYDLAVIGSGGAAFAAAIRATNLGRRVVMIERGTVGGTCVNTGCVPSKALLATAEARHVTLDASRFPGLPLPEVRPVDMPALIAGKDRLVGSLRGEKYLDLATEYGWDLHPGDATFVGTPSEPALRVTGPDGTVETVRAAHYLLATGSRAWAPPVPGLQ
;
A
#
# COMPACT_ATOMS: atom_id res chain seq x y z
N MET A 1 0.85 29.99 21.57
CA MET A 1 1.30 30.55 20.28
C MET A 1 0.57 29.81 19.20
N THR A 2 -0.34 30.48 18.54
CA THR A 2 -1.30 29.95 17.57
C THR A 2 -0.56 29.57 16.27
N ALA A 3 -0.51 28.28 15.98
CA ALA A 3 -0.14 27.79 14.64
C ALA A 3 -1.19 28.29 13.65
N THR A 4 -0.79 29.14 12.74
CA THR A 4 -1.61 29.66 11.66
C THR A 4 -2.05 28.48 10.76
N ASP A 5 -3.28 28.02 10.99
CA ASP A 5 -4.04 27.19 10.05
C ASP A 5 -4.32 28.04 8.79
N LYS A 6 -3.34 28.11 7.90
CA LYS A 6 -3.58 28.50 6.51
C LYS A 6 -4.23 27.30 5.85
N GLY A 7 -5.56 27.20 5.95
CA GLY A 7 -6.37 26.13 5.39
C GLY A 7 -5.96 25.81 3.94
N ARG A 8 -5.07 24.84 3.75
CA ARG A 8 -4.80 24.25 2.46
C ARG A 8 -6.07 23.53 2.03
N SER A 9 -6.85 24.16 1.18
CA SER A 9 -8.00 23.53 0.58
C SER A 9 -7.54 22.61 -0.54
N TYR A 10 -7.89 21.34 -0.44
CA TYR A 10 -7.68 20.35 -1.49
C TYR A 10 -8.95 20.15 -2.30
N ASP A 11 -8.82 19.73 -3.54
CA ASP A 11 -9.97 19.29 -4.34
C ASP A 11 -10.42 17.90 -3.91
N LEU A 12 -9.45 17.02 -3.59
CA LEU A 12 -9.69 15.64 -3.18
C LEU A 12 -8.81 15.25 -1.99
N ALA A 13 -9.43 14.76 -0.93
CA ALA A 13 -8.77 14.03 0.14
C ALA A 13 -9.04 12.54 0.01
N VAL A 14 -7.97 11.73 -0.06
CA VAL A 14 -8.04 10.28 -0.20
C VAL A 14 -7.60 9.64 1.12
N ILE A 15 -8.43 8.78 1.68
CA ILE A 15 -8.15 8.06 2.92
C ILE A 15 -7.76 6.64 2.57
N GLY A 16 -6.48 6.32 2.75
CA GLY A 16 -5.82 5.09 2.31
C GLY A 16 -4.91 5.32 1.10
N SER A 17 -4.02 4.38 0.82
CA SER A 17 -3.00 4.46 -0.23
C SER A 17 -2.86 3.19 -1.07
N GLY A 18 -3.91 2.38 -1.15
CA GLY A 18 -3.95 1.20 -2.01
C GLY A 18 -4.20 1.55 -3.48
N GLY A 19 -4.31 0.52 -4.34
CA GLY A 19 -4.47 0.69 -5.79
C GLY A 19 -5.65 1.58 -6.19
N ALA A 20 -6.80 1.47 -5.51
CA ALA A 20 -7.96 2.32 -5.79
C ALA A 20 -7.69 3.79 -5.44
N ALA A 21 -6.99 4.04 -4.31
CA ALA A 21 -6.58 5.37 -3.88
C ALA A 21 -5.68 6.03 -4.92
N PHE A 22 -4.64 5.32 -5.37
CA PHE A 22 -3.71 5.82 -6.37
C PHE A 22 -4.37 6.06 -7.73
N ALA A 23 -5.22 5.15 -8.20
CA ALA A 23 -5.95 5.34 -9.46
C ALA A 23 -6.81 6.61 -9.44
N ALA A 24 -7.51 6.87 -8.35
CA ALA A 24 -8.31 8.08 -8.19
C ALA A 24 -7.46 9.34 -8.09
N ALA A 25 -6.35 9.30 -7.33
CA ALA A 25 -5.44 10.41 -7.18
C ALA A 25 -4.78 10.80 -8.53
N ILE A 26 -4.29 9.81 -9.30
CA ILE A 26 -3.77 10.02 -10.66
C ILE A 26 -4.82 10.70 -11.54
N ARG A 27 -6.04 10.19 -11.54
CA ARG A 27 -7.11 10.77 -12.36
C ARG A 27 -7.45 12.19 -11.92
N ALA A 28 -7.51 12.48 -10.64
CA ALA A 28 -7.78 13.82 -10.13
C ALA A 28 -6.67 14.80 -10.54
N THR A 29 -5.39 14.41 -10.39
CA THR A 29 -4.27 15.28 -10.79
C THR A 29 -4.23 15.52 -12.28
N ASN A 30 -4.53 14.52 -13.13
CA ASN A 30 -4.64 14.68 -14.57
C ASN A 30 -5.78 15.62 -14.99
N LEU A 31 -6.72 15.90 -14.09
CA LEU A 31 -7.77 16.91 -14.26
C LEU A 31 -7.39 18.26 -13.60
N GLY A 32 -6.14 18.44 -13.20
CA GLY A 32 -5.63 19.67 -12.58
C GLY A 32 -6.09 19.86 -11.14
N ARG A 33 -6.47 18.78 -10.44
CA ARG A 33 -6.98 18.83 -9.06
C ARG A 33 -5.86 18.62 -8.05
N ARG A 34 -5.91 19.37 -6.94
CA ARG A 34 -4.99 19.20 -5.81
C ARG A 34 -5.45 18.04 -4.94
N VAL A 35 -4.54 17.10 -4.70
CA VAL A 35 -4.81 15.88 -3.95
C VAL A 35 -3.99 15.85 -2.66
N VAL A 36 -4.64 15.43 -1.58
CA VAL A 36 -3.98 14.97 -0.34
C VAL A 36 -4.35 13.52 -0.10
N MET A 37 -3.37 12.72 0.32
CA MET A 37 -3.57 11.31 0.67
C MET A 37 -3.18 11.09 2.13
N ILE A 38 -4.05 10.44 2.89
CA ILE A 38 -3.83 10.12 4.30
C ILE A 38 -3.66 8.61 4.43
N GLU A 39 -2.53 8.17 5.00
CA GLU A 39 -2.26 6.75 5.22
C GLU A 39 -1.75 6.51 6.64
N ARG A 40 -2.45 5.66 7.39
CA ARG A 40 -2.08 5.32 8.77
C ARG A 40 -0.98 4.28 8.89
N GLY A 41 -0.76 3.50 7.83
CA GLY A 41 0.19 2.39 7.82
C GLY A 41 1.26 2.57 6.76
N THR A 42 1.51 1.50 6.02
CA THR A 42 2.51 1.48 4.95
C THR A 42 1.88 1.82 3.61
N VAL A 43 2.39 2.86 2.96
CA VAL A 43 1.92 3.29 1.63
C VAL A 43 1.97 2.14 0.62
N GLY A 44 0.95 2.07 -0.26
CA GLY A 44 0.84 1.07 -1.32
C GLY A 44 -0.24 0.01 -1.07
N GLY A 45 -0.79 -0.07 0.14
CA GLY A 45 -1.87 -0.98 0.49
C GLY A 45 -1.46 -2.46 0.45
N THR A 46 -2.44 -3.34 0.47
CA THR A 46 -2.26 -4.80 0.61
C THR A 46 -1.47 -5.41 -0.54
N CYS A 47 -1.76 -5.03 -1.78
CA CYS A 47 -1.22 -5.71 -2.97
C CYS A 47 0.31 -5.72 -3.01
N VAL A 48 0.95 -4.57 -2.83
CA VAL A 48 2.41 -4.48 -2.89
C VAL A 48 3.06 -4.95 -1.59
N ASN A 49 2.46 -4.66 -0.43
CA ASN A 49 3.13 -4.87 0.85
C ASN A 49 2.99 -6.31 1.38
N THR A 50 1.80 -6.90 1.30
CA THR A 50 1.49 -8.19 1.96
C THR A 50 0.70 -9.17 1.10
N GLY A 51 0.27 -8.76 -0.10
CA GLY A 51 -0.61 -9.55 -0.97
C GLY A 51 0.06 -10.06 -2.25
N CYS A 52 -0.34 -9.49 -3.38
CA CYS A 52 -0.01 -10.00 -4.72
C CYS A 52 1.50 -10.09 -4.97
N VAL A 53 2.24 -9.04 -4.64
CA VAL A 53 3.68 -8.98 -4.96
C VAL A 53 4.48 -10.01 -4.15
N PRO A 54 4.42 -10.02 -2.80
CA PRO A 54 5.20 -10.99 -2.04
C PRO A 54 4.78 -12.44 -2.31
N SER A 55 3.49 -12.72 -2.46
CA SER A 55 3.02 -14.08 -2.73
C SER A 55 3.46 -14.58 -4.11
N LYS A 56 3.39 -13.74 -5.14
CA LYS A 56 3.85 -14.12 -6.49
C LYS A 56 5.36 -14.26 -6.57
N ALA A 57 6.13 -13.49 -5.85
CA ALA A 57 7.57 -13.65 -5.76
C ALA A 57 7.95 -15.03 -5.17
N LEU A 58 7.28 -15.44 -4.09
CA LEU A 58 7.50 -16.76 -3.49
C LEU A 58 7.01 -17.90 -4.38
N LEU A 59 5.86 -17.74 -5.04
CA LEU A 59 5.34 -18.74 -6.00
C LEU A 59 6.28 -18.90 -7.19
N ALA A 60 6.82 -17.82 -7.75
CA ALA A 60 7.79 -17.89 -8.85
C ALA A 60 9.06 -18.64 -8.43
N THR A 61 9.52 -18.46 -7.19
CA THR A 61 10.67 -19.21 -6.66
C THR A 61 10.34 -20.70 -6.50
N ALA A 62 9.14 -21.02 -6.00
CA ALA A 62 8.69 -22.42 -5.86
C ALA A 62 8.59 -23.10 -7.23
N GLU A 63 8.07 -22.39 -8.23
CA GLU A 63 7.99 -22.90 -9.62
C GLU A 63 9.37 -23.14 -10.21
N ALA A 64 10.29 -22.20 -10.09
CA ALA A 64 11.67 -22.35 -10.57
C ALA A 64 12.34 -23.60 -9.97
N ARG A 65 12.15 -23.81 -8.66
CA ARG A 65 12.64 -25.03 -7.98
C ARG A 65 11.95 -26.28 -8.50
N HIS A 66 10.63 -26.26 -8.68
CA HIS A 66 9.86 -27.40 -9.19
C HIS A 66 10.35 -27.80 -10.58
N VAL A 67 10.47 -26.86 -11.50
CA VAL A 67 10.97 -27.12 -12.87
C VAL A 67 12.38 -27.72 -12.83
N THR A 68 13.24 -27.22 -11.96
CA THR A 68 14.60 -27.76 -11.80
C THR A 68 14.60 -29.22 -11.34
N LEU A 69 13.74 -29.55 -10.36
CA LEU A 69 13.64 -30.94 -9.86
C LEU A 69 12.98 -31.88 -10.88
N ASP A 70 12.00 -31.40 -11.62
CA ASP A 70 11.27 -32.17 -12.63
C ASP A 70 12.10 -32.43 -13.90
N ALA A 71 13.22 -31.74 -14.08
CA ALA A 71 14.17 -32.00 -15.16
C ALA A 71 14.70 -33.42 -15.17
N SER A 72 14.66 -34.12 -14.03
CA SER A 72 15.07 -35.54 -13.92
C SER A 72 14.24 -36.50 -14.76
N ARG A 73 13.04 -36.12 -15.19
CA ARG A 73 12.18 -36.93 -16.09
C ARG A 73 12.70 -36.99 -17.54
N PHE A 74 13.65 -36.14 -17.92
CA PHE A 74 14.19 -36.08 -19.26
C PHE A 74 15.54 -36.79 -19.33
N PRO A 75 15.65 -37.94 -20.06
CA PRO A 75 16.91 -38.65 -20.24
C PRO A 75 17.98 -37.74 -20.88
N GLY A 76 19.17 -37.75 -20.34
CA GLY A 76 20.32 -36.96 -20.87
C GLY A 76 20.47 -35.57 -20.29
N LEU A 77 19.52 -35.07 -19.47
CA LEU A 77 19.74 -33.88 -18.68
C LEU A 77 20.52 -34.21 -17.40
N PRO A 78 21.54 -33.39 -17.03
CA PRO A 78 22.23 -33.58 -15.77
C PRO A 78 21.26 -33.32 -14.61
N LEU A 79 21.28 -34.16 -13.60
CA LEU A 79 20.49 -33.97 -12.41
C LEU A 79 21.08 -32.84 -11.58
N PRO A 80 20.28 -31.84 -11.19
CA PRO A 80 20.76 -30.78 -10.31
C PRO A 80 21.06 -31.33 -8.91
N GLU A 81 22.06 -30.79 -8.27
CA GLU A 81 22.28 -31.03 -6.84
C GLU A 81 21.15 -30.39 -6.04
N VAL A 82 20.36 -31.21 -5.37
CA VAL A 82 19.23 -30.73 -4.57
C VAL A 82 19.72 -30.29 -3.19
N ARG A 83 19.87 -29.02 -2.98
CA ARG A 83 20.18 -28.43 -1.67
C ARG A 83 18.92 -27.91 -1.00
N PRO A 84 18.88 -27.85 0.34
CA PRO A 84 17.84 -27.14 1.09
C PRO A 84 17.73 -25.68 0.63
N VAL A 85 16.51 -25.14 0.66
CA VAL A 85 16.28 -23.73 0.34
C VAL A 85 16.81 -22.87 1.47
N ASP A 86 17.63 -21.87 1.14
CA ASP A 86 18.02 -20.81 2.07
C ASP A 86 16.83 -19.84 2.23
N MET A 87 15.95 -20.16 3.18
CA MET A 87 14.77 -19.35 3.46
C MET A 87 15.08 -17.92 3.87
N PRO A 88 16.06 -17.63 4.72
CA PRO A 88 16.47 -16.25 5.03
C PRO A 88 16.84 -15.44 3.78
N ALA A 89 17.65 -15.98 2.88
CA ALA A 89 18.05 -15.31 1.64
C ALA A 89 16.85 -15.09 0.71
N LEU A 90 15.94 -16.07 0.61
CA LEU A 90 14.71 -15.97 -0.18
C LEU A 90 13.79 -14.85 0.34
N ILE A 91 13.56 -14.82 1.64
CA ILE A 91 12.72 -13.79 2.27
C ILE A 91 13.35 -12.41 2.09
N ALA A 92 14.65 -12.26 2.33
CA ALA A 92 15.37 -11.00 2.09
C ALA A 92 15.25 -10.54 0.62
N GLY A 93 15.31 -11.47 -0.33
CA GLY A 93 15.10 -11.18 -1.76
C GLY A 93 13.67 -10.66 -2.04
N LYS A 94 12.67 -11.32 -1.50
CA LYS A 94 11.28 -10.90 -1.59
C LYS A 94 11.06 -9.52 -0.94
N ASP A 95 11.67 -9.24 0.21
CA ASP A 95 11.52 -7.95 0.91
C ASP A 95 12.18 -6.81 0.13
N ARG A 96 13.32 -7.04 -0.50
CA ARG A 96 13.95 -6.07 -1.42
C ARG A 96 13.03 -5.75 -2.60
N LEU A 97 12.43 -6.76 -3.23
CA LEU A 97 11.49 -6.57 -4.35
C LEU A 97 10.28 -5.73 -3.92
N VAL A 98 9.67 -6.04 -2.78
CA VAL A 98 8.54 -5.29 -2.22
C VAL A 98 8.94 -3.84 -1.95
N GLY A 99 10.13 -3.63 -1.35
CA GLY A 99 10.65 -2.30 -1.05
C GLY A 99 10.89 -1.46 -2.30
N SER A 100 11.53 -2.04 -3.33
CA SER A 100 11.77 -1.37 -4.62
C SER A 100 10.46 -0.97 -5.30
N LEU A 101 9.53 -1.91 -5.45
CA LEU A 101 8.25 -1.63 -6.10
C LEU A 101 7.39 -0.61 -5.32
N ARG A 102 7.44 -0.63 -3.99
CA ARG A 102 6.77 0.39 -3.17
C ARG A 102 7.40 1.77 -3.38
N GLY A 103 8.74 1.86 -3.41
CA GLY A 103 9.45 3.09 -3.72
C GLY A 103 9.02 3.64 -5.07
N GLU A 104 9.31 2.91 -6.13
CA GLU A 104 9.15 3.35 -7.52
C GLU A 104 7.67 3.59 -7.93
N LYS A 105 6.76 2.75 -7.49
CA LYS A 105 5.36 2.76 -7.97
C LYS A 105 4.39 3.51 -7.08
N TYR A 106 4.82 3.90 -5.89
CA TYR A 106 3.98 4.62 -4.94
C TYR A 106 4.63 5.89 -4.41
N LEU A 107 5.79 5.82 -3.76
CA LEU A 107 6.38 7.00 -3.14
C LEU A 107 6.93 7.99 -4.18
N ASP A 108 7.68 7.50 -5.14
CA ASP A 108 8.23 8.35 -6.21
C ASP A 108 7.11 8.92 -7.06
N LEU A 109 6.10 8.10 -7.38
CA LEU A 109 4.94 8.53 -8.13
C LEU A 109 4.14 9.61 -7.40
N ALA A 110 3.92 9.46 -6.09
CA ALA A 110 3.26 10.49 -5.29
C ALA A 110 4.03 11.82 -5.30
N THR A 111 5.35 11.74 -5.26
CA THR A 111 6.25 12.90 -5.37
C THR A 111 6.17 13.54 -6.76
N GLU A 112 6.21 12.74 -7.83
CA GLU A 112 6.12 13.21 -9.21
C GLU A 112 4.81 13.93 -9.50
N TYR A 113 3.70 13.41 -8.98
CA TYR A 113 2.38 14.05 -9.09
C TYR A 113 2.17 15.20 -8.11
N GLY A 114 3.09 15.44 -7.18
CA GLY A 114 3.04 16.53 -6.21
C GLY A 114 1.94 16.40 -5.17
N TRP A 115 1.60 15.15 -4.77
CA TRP A 115 0.60 14.93 -3.72
C TRP A 115 1.19 15.17 -2.34
N ASP A 116 0.37 15.76 -1.47
CA ASP A 116 0.68 15.80 -0.04
C ASP A 116 0.35 14.44 0.58
N LEU A 117 1.35 13.71 1.10
CA LEU A 117 1.18 12.46 1.84
C LEU A 117 1.23 12.76 3.34
N HIS A 118 0.13 12.48 4.04
CA HIS A 118 0.00 12.68 5.48
C HIS A 118 -0.05 11.32 6.20
N PRO A 119 1.02 10.95 6.92
CA PRO A 119 0.98 9.76 7.75
C PRO A 119 0.07 10.00 8.96
N GLY A 120 -0.93 9.14 9.16
CA GLY A 120 -1.81 9.25 10.31
C GLY A 120 -3.19 8.63 10.13
N ASP A 121 -3.92 8.59 11.23
CA ASP A 121 -5.31 8.16 11.27
C ASP A 121 -6.25 9.33 10.98
N ALA A 122 -7.13 9.13 10.00
CA ALA A 122 -8.13 10.13 9.61
C ALA A 122 -9.49 9.83 10.26
N THR A 123 -10.07 10.85 10.88
CA THR A 123 -11.42 10.81 11.44
C THR A 123 -12.23 11.97 10.89
N PHE A 124 -13.44 11.72 10.39
CA PHE A 124 -14.34 12.78 9.99
C PHE A 124 -14.77 13.63 11.19
N VAL A 125 -14.71 14.94 11.01
CA VAL A 125 -15.17 15.95 11.97
C VAL A 125 -15.95 17.05 11.23
N GLY A 126 -16.60 17.91 11.98
CA GLY A 126 -17.46 18.97 11.41
C GLY A 126 -18.90 18.49 11.20
N THR A 127 -19.59 19.12 10.27
CA THR A 127 -20.99 18.82 9.93
C THR A 127 -21.09 18.17 8.55
N PRO A 128 -22.23 17.54 8.20
CA PRO A 128 -22.42 17.02 6.85
C PRO A 128 -22.30 18.07 5.73
N SER A 129 -22.61 19.34 6.04
CA SER A 129 -22.46 20.46 5.09
C SER A 129 -21.04 21.00 5.02
N GLU A 130 -20.25 20.82 6.07
CA GLU A 130 -18.87 21.29 6.18
C GLU A 130 -17.97 20.20 6.77
N PRO A 131 -17.76 19.09 6.04
CA PRO A 131 -16.93 18.00 6.52
C PRO A 131 -15.46 18.39 6.51
N ALA A 132 -14.72 17.85 7.49
CA ALA A 132 -13.27 17.93 7.53
C ALA A 132 -12.71 16.61 8.07
N LEU A 133 -11.42 16.38 7.88
CA LEU A 133 -10.70 15.27 8.48
C LEU A 133 -9.80 15.83 9.59
N ARG A 134 -9.91 15.25 10.77
CA ARG A 134 -8.86 15.34 11.79
C ARG A 134 -7.89 14.18 11.53
N VAL A 135 -6.65 14.52 11.24
CA VAL A 135 -5.57 13.56 11.01
C VAL A 135 -4.67 13.55 12.24
N THR A 136 -4.50 12.38 12.85
CA THR A 136 -3.62 12.19 14.00
C THR A 136 -2.38 11.44 13.52
N GLY A 137 -1.24 12.12 13.52
CA GLY A 137 0.05 11.56 13.12
C GLY A 137 0.59 10.53 14.12
N PRO A 138 1.59 9.74 13.72
CA PRO A 138 2.20 8.71 14.58
C PRO A 138 2.94 9.29 15.79
N ASP A 139 3.31 10.55 15.75
CA ASP A 139 3.93 11.33 16.83
C ASP A 139 2.91 12.03 17.75
N GLY A 140 1.60 11.81 17.50
CA GLY A 140 0.51 12.45 18.23
C GLY A 140 0.17 13.87 17.75
N THR A 141 0.81 14.38 16.71
CA THR A 141 0.42 15.65 16.09
C THR A 141 -1.00 15.52 15.53
N VAL A 142 -1.77 16.61 15.65
CA VAL A 142 -3.14 16.67 15.15
C VAL A 142 -3.26 17.83 14.19
N GLU A 143 -3.73 17.55 12.99
CA GLU A 143 -4.04 18.55 11.98
C GLU A 143 -5.45 18.40 11.42
N THR A 144 -5.96 19.44 10.81
CA THR A 144 -7.27 19.43 10.14
C THR A 144 -7.06 19.57 8.64
N VAL A 145 -7.57 18.59 7.88
CA VAL A 145 -7.54 18.56 6.42
C VAL A 145 -8.95 18.85 5.90
N ARG A 146 -9.04 19.83 4.99
CA ARG A 146 -10.28 20.18 4.30
C ARG A 146 -10.14 19.96 2.80
N ALA A 147 -11.18 19.40 2.21
CA ALA A 147 -11.23 19.15 0.77
C ALA A 147 -12.65 19.35 0.23
N ALA A 148 -12.76 19.61 -1.06
CA ALA A 148 -14.06 19.67 -1.73
C ALA A 148 -14.72 18.27 -1.82
N HIS A 149 -13.91 17.21 -1.95
CA HIS A 149 -14.37 15.83 -2.03
C HIS A 149 -13.51 14.91 -1.17
N TYR A 150 -14.11 13.82 -0.68
CA TYR A 150 -13.44 12.81 0.14
C TYR A 150 -13.64 11.43 -0.48
N LEU A 151 -12.57 10.68 -0.63
CA LEU A 151 -12.57 9.31 -1.11
C LEU A 151 -12.17 8.35 0.01
N LEU A 152 -13.06 7.45 0.39
CA LEU A 152 -12.78 6.37 1.32
C LEU A 152 -12.21 5.18 0.54
N ALA A 153 -10.88 4.97 0.65
CA ALA A 153 -10.16 3.88 0.01
C ALA A 153 -9.36 3.07 1.05
N THR A 154 -9.98 2.85 2.21
CA THR A 154 -9.37 2.25 3.41
C THR A 154 -9.09 0.76 3.28
N GLY A 155 -9.52 0.13 2.18
CA GLY A 155 -9.34 -1.29 1.93
C GLY A 155 -10.23 -2.18 2.80
N SER A 156 -9.76 -3.39 3.04
CA SER A 156 -10.46 -4.40 3.82
C SER A 156 -9.47 -5.22 4.64
N ARG A 157 -9.98 -5.98 5.58
CA ARG A 157 -9.24 -6.99 6.33
C ARG A 157 -9.96 -8.33 6.26
N ALA A 158 -9.21 -9.41 6.42
CA ALA A 158 -9.80 -10.73 6.58
C ALA A 158 -10.72 -10.74 7.82
N TRP A 159 -11.87 -11.36 7.68
CA TRP A 159 -12.82 -11.54 8.75
C TRP A 159 -13.29 -12.99 8.79
N ALA A 160 -13.27 -13.57 9.97
CA ALA A 160 -13.85 -14.89 10.21
C ALA A 160 -15.20 -14.73 10.90
N PRO A 161 -16.27 -15.36 10.40
CA PRO A 161 -17.57 -15.34 11.08
C PRO A 161 -17.46 -16.05 12.43
N PRO A 162 -18.31 -15.70 13.43
CA PRO A 162 -18.30 -16.30 14.76
C PRO A 162 -18.93 -17.71 14.72
N VAL A 163 -18.27 -18.62 14.00
CA VAL A 163 -18.67 -20.04 13.91
C VAL A 163 -17.76 -20.83 14.84
N PRO A 164 -18.32 -21.68 15.74
CA PRO A 164 -17.52 -22.52 16.62
C PRO A 164 -16.49 -23.36 15.85
N GLY A 165 -15.22 -23.30 16.26
CA GLY A 165 -14.11 -24.02 15.61
C GLY A 165 -13.38 -23.28 14.49
N LEU A 166 -13.77 -22.02 14.17
CA LEU A 166 -13.05 -21.15 13.24
C LEU A 166 -12.07 -20.18 13.91
N GLN A 167 -11.94 -20.26 15.23
CA GLN A 167 -11.03 -19.42 16.03
C GLN A 167 -9.72 -20.14 16.29
#